data_4beff3adf898e178c921202ef04c9b6f
#
_entry.id   4beff3adf898e178c921202ef04c9b6f
#
_cell.length_a   1.000
_cell.length_b   1.000
_cell.length_c   1.000
_cell.angle_alpha   90.00
_cell.angle_beta   90.00
_cell.angle_gamma   90.00
#
_symmetry.space_group_name_H-M   'P 1'
#
loop_
_entity.id
_entity.type
_entity.pdbx_description
1 polymer ?
#
loop_
_entity_poly.entity_id
_entity_poly.type
_entity_poly.pdbx_seq_one_letter_code
_entity_poly.pdbx_strand_id
1 'polypeptide(L)'
;YMKQHFTRIPPARPIVLLRKCCEVEVDIERMLEDLSPNNARVGVMLPYSPLHSLLLAHFDLLVMTSANEREEPISGTDEEVLPSLGEVDFILTHTRRIWNKCDDSVMLVHHHEGLEDRAVMLRRARGFVPVPLQLPHPSAQEILCCGGDLKNVFALVRGANAYLSAHLGDLENAAAFENFAMQIERMQDMFRIKPSLIVHDLHPAYHSTQYALRSTIQRKLGVQHHHAHLAACLAENQHEGRALGIIFDGTGYGTDGTIWGGEFLLGDVAQCERVGRFAPLTMPGGEQSIRDPWKMALGALLPILGRTEAVECVAKRAPELRQSVALLTLAMPMVDF
;
A
#
# COMPACT_ATOMS: atom_id res chain seq x y z
N TYR A 1 -1.31 14.76 24.75
CA TYR A 1 -1.68 14.72 23.32
C TYR A 1 -2.25 13.36 22.93
N MET A 2 -1.57 12.25 23.24
CA MET A 2 -2.06 10.89 22.97
C MET A 2 -3.44 10.58 23.56
N LYS A 3 -3.72 10.98 24.82
CA LYS A 3 -5.00 10.66 25.48
C LYS A 3 -6.23 11.27 24.80
N GLN A 4 -6.13 12.44 24.19
CA GLN A 4 -7.29 13.13 23.59
C GLN A 4 -7.68 12.56 22.22
N HIS A 5 -6.74 12.08 21.42
CA HIS A 5 -7.02 11.53 20.10
C HIS A 5 -7.42 10.05 20.13
N PHE A 6 -6.86 9.27 21.06
CA PHE A 6 -7.18 7.84 21.18
C PHE A 6 -8.53 7.54 21.85
N THR A 7 -9.13 8.47 22.60
CA THR A 7 -10.46 8.27 23.19
C THR A 7 -11.60 8.32 22.18
N ARG A 8 -11.35 8.89 20.97
CA ARG A 8 -12.35 8.95 19.88
C ARG A 8 -12.21 7.82 18.85
N ILE A 9 -11.13 7.04 18.90
CA ILE A 9 -10.94 5.91 18.00
C ILE A 9 -11.49 4.65 18.67
N PRO A 10 -12.49 3.98 18.06
CA PRO A 10 -13.09 2.77 18.60
C PRO A 10 -12.05 1.63 18.75
N PRO A 11 -12.41 0.45 19.28
CA PRO A 11 -11.49 -0.64 19.68
C PRO A 11 -10.53 -1.16 18.60
N ALA A 12 -10.53 -0.55 17.43
CA ALA A 12 -9.64 -0.86 16.32
C ALA A 12 -8.15 -0.71 16.68
N ARG A 13 -7.80 0.29 17.49
CA ARG A 13 -6.42 0.55 17.95
C ARG A 13 -5.34 0.34 16.89
N PRO A 14 -5.35 1.18 15.83
CA PRO A 14 -4.38 1.07 14.75
C PRO A 14 -2.97 1.46 15.21
N ILE A 15 -1.98 1.11 14.42
CA ILE A 15 -0.66 1.72 14.51
C ILE A 15 -0.78 3.16 14.01
N VAL A 16 -0.41 4.12 14.84
CA VAL A 16 -0.40 5.55 14.50
C VAL A 16 1.04 6.02 14.34
N LEU A 17 1.34 6.60 13.18
CA LEU A 17 2.66 7.16 12.87
C LEU A 17 2.79 8.54 13.52
N LEU A 18 3.48 8.61 14.64
CA LEU A 18 3.74 9.84 15.40
C LEU A 18 5.09 10.45 15.02
N ARG A 19 5.18 11.78 15.00
CA ARG A 19 6.47 12.47 14.84
C ARG A 19 7.33 12.25 16.09
N LYS A 20 8.62 11.96 15.87
CA LYS A 20 9.62 12.00 16.94
C LYS A 20 9.73 13.44 17.46
N CYS A 21 9.74 13.62 18.78
CA CYS A 21 9.94 14.91 19.40
C CYS A 21 11.44 15.14 19.63
N CYS A 22 11.92 16.36 19.43
CA CYS A 22 13.32 16.73 19.64
C CYS A 22 13.64 17.05 21.11
N GLU A 23 12.62 17.21 21.96
CA GLU A 23 12.76 17.57 23.39
C GLU A 23 12.40 16.36 24.27
N VAL A 24 13.16 15.28 24.13
CA VAL A 24 13.02 14.06 24.96
C VAL A 24 14.34 13.75 25.66
N GLU A 25 14.27 12.93 26.70
CA GLU A 25 15.46 12.40 27.36
C GLU A 25 16.34 11.64 26.38
N VAL A 26 17.66 11.70 26.55
CA VAL A 26 18.66 11.13 25.63
C VAL A 26 18.43 9.62 25.39
N ASP A 27 18.04 8.88 26.43
CA ASP A 27 17.78 7.45 26.33
C ASP A 27 16.54 7.16 25.47
N ILE A 28 15.51 8.01 25.54
CA ILE A 28 14.30 7.91 24.71
C ILE A 28 14.63 8.27 23.27
N GLU A 29 15.42 9.30 23.03
CA GLU A 29 15.85 9.71 21.69
C GLU A 29 16.61 8.56 20.99
N ARG A 30 17.56 7.95 21.72
CA ARG A 30 18.33 6.81 21.22
C ARG A 30 17.44 5.62 20.89
N MET A 31 16.53 5.25 21.80
CA MET A 31 15.57 4.17 21.58
C MET A 31 14.69 4.44 20.35
N LEU A 32 14.21 5.67 20.15
CA LEU A 32 13.40 6.04 18.98
C LEU A 32 14.21 5.95 17.68
N GLU A 33 15.51 6.28 17.71
CA GLU A 33 16.35 6.14 16.53
C GLU A 33 16.66 4.68 16.22
N ASP A 34 16.89 3.83 17.22
CA ASP A 34 17.09 2.40 17.05
C ASP A 34 15.83 1.71 16.49
N LEU A 35 14.63 2.13 16.91
CA LEU A 35 13.34 1.59 16.43
C LEU A 35 12.98 2.05 15.00
N SER A 36 13.40 3.21 14.61
CA SER A 36 13.02 3.82 13.32
C SER A 36 14.16 4.71 12.79
N PRO A 37 15.28 4.10 12.36
CA PRO A 37 16.45 4.86 11.94
C PRO A 37 16.17 5.69 10.69
N ASN A 38 16.74 6.89 10.66
CA ASN A 38 16.59 7.85 9.56
C ASN A 38 15.13 8.19 9.19
N ASN A 39 14.19 8.01 10.12
CA ASN A 39 12.79 8.32 9.92
C ASN A 39 12.32 9.33 10.97
N ALA A 40 11.61 10.36 10.53
CA ALA A 40 11.05 11.38 11.43
C ALA A 40 9.83 10.87 12.25
N ARG A 41 9.38 9.65 12.02
CA ARG A 41 8.19 9.07 12.65
C ARG A 41 8.47 7.72 13.25
N VAL A 42 7.67 7.36 14.27
CA VAL A 42 7.64 6.05 14.90
C VAL A 42 6.19 5.56 14.95
N GLY A 43 5.97 4.27 14.70
CA GLY A 43 4.66 3.63 14.81
C GLY A 43 4.37 3.28 16.27
N VAL A 44 3.24 3.77 16.80
CA VAL A 44 2.78 3.50 18.16
C VAL A 44 1.38 2.92 18.13
N MET A 45 1.14 1.88 18.92
CA MET A 45 -0.16 1.23 19.02
C MET A 45 -0.53 1.00 20.50
N LEU A 46 -1.81 1.08 20.81
CA LEU A 46 -2.32 0.74 22.14
C LEU A 46 -2.70 -0.75 22.22
N PRO A 47 -2.66 -1.36 23.40
CA PRO A 47 -3.08 -2.75 23.59
C PRO A 47 -4.55 -2.93 23.17
N TYR A 48 -4.80 -3.92 22.34
CA TYR A 48 -6.15 -4.23 21.82
C TYR A 48 -6.65 -5.62 22.22
N SER A 49 -5.83 -6.42 22.88
CA SER A 49 -6.19 -7.75 23.35
C SER A 49 -5.95 -7.89 24.86
N PRO A 50 -6.66 -8.82 25.54
CA PRO A 50 -6.36 -9.14 26.94
C PRO A 50 -4.90 -9.57 27.15
N LEU A 51 -4.31 -10.33 26.22
CA LEU A 51 -2.91 -10.75 26.29
C LEU A 51 -1.95 -9.54 26.30
N HIS A 52 -2.18 -8.55 25.44
CA HIS A 52 -1.38 -7.32 25.44
C HIS A 52 -1.48 -6.59 26.78
N SER A 53 -2.68 -6.54 27.37
CA SER A 53 -2.87 -5.90 28.67
C SER A 53 -2.17 -6.65 29.80
N LEU A 54 -2.13 -7.98 29.75
CA LEU A 54 -1.38 -8.80 30.72
C LEU A 54 0.13 -8.60 30.58
N LEU A 55 0.66 -8.57 29.35
CA LEU A 55 2.07 -8.29 29.11
C LEU A 55 2.47 -6.89 29.60
N LEU A 56 1.67 -5.87 29.29
CA LEU A 56 1.93 -4.48 29.70
C LEU A 56 1.69 -4.21 31.20
N ALA A 57 1.21 -5.20 31.96
CA ALA A 57 1.24 -5.14 33.41
C ALA A 57 2.68 -5.33 33.98
N HIS A 58 3.59 -5.85 33.17
CA HIS A 58 4.98 -6.12 33.54
C HIS A 58 5.99 -5.27 32.79
N PHE A 59 5.59 -4.58 31.72
CA PHE A 59 6.44 -3.77 30.87
C PHE A 59 5.77 -2.43 30.56
N ASP A 60 6.49 -1.34 30.68
CA ASP A 60 6.01 -0.01 30.32
C ASP A 60 5.86 0.16 28.80
N LEU A 61 6.71 -0.51 28.03
CA LEU A 61 6.75 -0.48 26.57
C LEU A 61 7.18 -1.84 26.01
N LEU A 62 6.62 -2.21 24.88
CA LEU A 62 7.02 -3.40 24.12
C LEU A 62 7.24 -3.03 22.64
N VAL A 63 8.28 -3.57 22.04
CA VAL A 63 8.47 -3.54 20.59
C VAL A 63 7.71 -4.70 19.99
N MET A 64 6.80 -4.40 19.05
CA MET A 64 5.92 -5.39 18.42
C MET A 64 6.17 -5.42 16.92
N THR A 65 6.28 -6.63 16.37
CA THR A 65 6.39 -6.87 14.94
C THR A 65 5.48 -8.04 14.52
N SER A 66 5.15 -8.14 13.23
CA SER A 66 4.45 -9.30 12.71
C SER A 66 5.37 -10.52 12.61
N ALA A 67 4.82 -11.71 12.87
CA ALA A 67 5.54 -12.98 12.75
C ALA A 67 5.43 -13.51 11.31
N ASN A 68 6.25 -12.99 10.41
CA ASN A 68 6.36 -13.39 9.01
C ASN A 68 7.72 -13.00 8.45
N GLU A 69 8.16 -13.66 7.41
CA GLU A 69 9.30 -13.21 6.62
C GLU A 69 8.94 -11.95 5.83
N ARG A 70 9.98 -11.24 5.40
CA ARG A 70 9.80 -10.01 4.62
C ARG A 70 9.02 -10.32 3.32
N GLU A 71 8.02 -9.51 3.03
CA GLU A 71 7.15 -9.62 1.84
C GLU A 71 6.23 -10.85 1.82
N GLU A 72 6.20 -11.65 2.89
CA GLU A 72 5.24 -12.74 3.05
C GLU A 72 4.00 -12.32 3.84
N PRO A 73 2.84 -12.98 3.60
CA PRO A 73 1.67 -12.79 4.45
C PRO A 73 1.96 -13.20 5.89
N ILE A 74 1.32 -12.51 6.85
CA ILE A 74 1.41 -12.86 8.26
C ILE A 74 1.05 -14.34 8.49
N SER A 75 1.83 -15.05 9.31
CA SER A 75 1.61 -16.47 9.59
C SER A 75 0.33 -16.71 10.39
N GLY A 76 -0.37 -17.79 10.10
CA GLY A 76 -1.66 -18.14 10.72
C GLY A 76 -1.64 -19.42 11.53
N THR A 77 -0.55 -20.19 11.48
CA THR A 77 -0.37 -21.44 12.23
C THR A 77 1.04 -21.51 12.84
N ASP A 78 1.21 -22.39 13.83
CA ASP A 78 2.53 -22.61 14.45
C ASP A 78 3.51 -23.21 13.43
N GLU A 79 3.04 -24.08 12.53
CA GLU A 79 3.85 -24.69 11.47
C GLU A 79 4.39 -23.67 10.47
N GLU A 80 3.63 -22.61 10.19
CA GLU A 80 4.05 -21.53 9.30
C GLU A 80 5.07 -20.61 9.98
N VAL A 81 4.91 -20.34 11.29
CA VAL A 81 5.72 -19.32 11.97
C VAL A 81 7.02 -19.88 12.55
N LEU A 82 7.03 -21.13 13.05
CA LEU A 82 8.20 -21.72 13.74
C LEU A 82 9.48 -21.68 12.89
N PRO A 83 9.46 -21.99 11.58
CA PRO A 83 10.67 -21.96 10.76
C PRO A 83 11.26 -20.55 10.61
N SER A 84 10.43 -19.51 10.65
CA SER A 84 10.84 -18.12 10.42
C SER A 84 11.26 -17.37 11.69
N LEU A 85 11.00 -17.91 12.88
CA LEU A 85 11.29 -17.23 14.15
C LEU A 85 12.79 -17.20 14.51
N GLY A 86 13.64 -17.98 13.85
CA GLY A 86 15.07 -17.98 14.10
C GLY A 86 15.42 -18.24 15.57
N GLU A 87 16.31 -17.42 16.12
CA GLU A 87 16.74 -17.49 17.52
C GLU A 87 15.83 -16.64 18.41
N VAL A 88 14.73 -17.21 18.91
CA VAL A 88 13.88 -16.59 19.93
C VAL A 88 13.98 -17.36 21.25
N ASP A 89 13.96 -16.65 22.38
CA ASP A 89 14.09 -17.26 23.71
C ASP A 89 12.84 -18.03 24.12
N PHE A 90 11.65 -17.52 23.77
CA PHE A 90 10.36 -18.08 24.17
C PHE A 90 9.33 -17.96 23.07
N ILE A 91 8.45 -18.97 22.97
CA ILE A 91 7.31 -19.00 22.07
C ILE A 91 6.05 -19.24 22.90
N LEU A 92 5.08 -18.30 22.80
CA LEU A 92 3.77 -18.45 23.40
C LEU A 92 2.76 -18.79 22.31
N THR A 93 2.20 -19.99 22.35
CA THR A 93 1.20 -20.46 21.37
C THR A 93 -0.18 -20.60 22.00
N HIS A 94 -1.19 -20.86 21.18
CA HIS A 94 -2.54 -21.12 21.61
C HIS A 94 -3.22 -22.13 20.69
N THR A 95 -4.22 -22.83 21.19
CA THR A 95 -4.99 -23.83 20.45
C THR A 95 -6.13 -23.27 19.62
N ARG A 96 -6.39 -21.96 19.68
CA ARG A 96 -7.44 -21.31 18.92
C ARG A 96 -7.01 -21.08 17.47
N ARG A 97 -7.75 -21.64 16.51
CA ARG A 97 -7.47 -21.47 15.09
C ARG A 97 -7.60 -20.01 14.67
N ILE A 98 -6.62 -19.48 13.97
CA ILE A 98 -6.68 -18.21 13.27
C ILE A 98 -7.42 -18.44 11.96
N TRP A 99 -8.63 -17.91 11.86
CA TRP A 99 -9.46 -18.10 10.67
C TRP A 99 -9.08 -17.17 9.54
N ASN A 100 -8.82 -15.90 9.84
CA ASN A 100 -8.36 -14.90 8.90
C ASN A 100 -7.06 -14.28 9.39
N LYS A 101 -6.06 -14.31 8.54
CA LYS A 101 -4.83 -13.54 8.69
C LYS A 101 -5.18 -12.06 8.47
N CYS A 102 -4.74 -11.18 9.33
CA CYS A 102 -5.07 -9.77 9.24
C CYS A 102 -3.97 -8.91 9.86
N ASP A 103 -3.36 -8.08 9.05
CA ASP A 103 -2.39 -7.08 9.49
C ASP A 103 -3.01 -6.04 10.42
N ASP A 104 -2.16 -5.28 11.11
CA ASP A 104 -2.60 -4.09 11.82
C ASP A 104 -2.85 -2.93 10.86
N SER A 105 -3.92 -2.17 11.12
CA SER A 105 -4.18 -0.93 10.41
C SER A 105 -3.14 0.13 10.75
N VAL A 106 -2.75 0.94 9.78
CA VAL A 106 -1.78 2.02 9.93
C VAL A 106 -2.42 3.35 9.56
N MET A 107 -2.29 4.33 10.44
CA MET A 107 -2.82 5.67 10.27
C MET A 107 -1.75 6.74 10.46
N LEU A 108 -1.93 7.83 9.76
CA LEU A 108 -1.15 9.05 9.91
C LEU A 108 -2.08 10.19 10.33
N VAL A 109 -1.66 10.97 11.32
CA VAL A 109 -2.36 12.20 11.68
C VAL A 109 -1.61 13.39 11.09
N HIS A 110 -2.30 14.11 10.20
CA HIS A 110 -1.83 15.38 9.68
C HIS A 110 -2.32 16.51 10.57
N HIS A 111 -1.36 17.26 11.07
CA HIS A 111 -1.61 18.50 11.79
C HIS A 111 -1.31 19.67 10.85
N HIS A 112 -2.29 20.54 10.65
CA HIS A 112 -2.13 21.80 9.92
C HIS A 112 -2.49 22.97 10.85
N GLU A 113 -1.64 23.97 10.92
CA GLU A 113 -1.95 25.19 11.66
C GLU A 113 -3.24 25.82 11.11
N GLY A 114 -4.22 26.04 12.00
CA GLY A 114 -5.51 26.65 11.66
C GLY A 114 -6.56 25.71 11.04
N LEU A 115 -6.27 24.42 10.90
CA LEU A 115 -7.23 23.41 10.44
C LEU A 115 -7.40 22.31 11.49
N GLU A 116 -8.51 21.57 11.42
CA GLU A 116 -8.69 20.37 12.23
C GLU A 116 -7.71 19.28 11.82
N ASP A 117 -7.17 18.56 12.81
CA ASP A 117 -6.31 17.40 12.59
C ASP A 117 -7.06 16.34 11.77
N ARG A 118 -6.46 15.91 10.69
CA ARG A 118 -7.01 14.85 9.83
C ARG A 118 -6.24 13.54 9.98
N ALA A 119 -6.98 12.48 10.29
CA ALA A 119 -6.46 11.13 10.26
C ALA A 119 -6.57 10.55 8.85
N VAL A 120 -5.45 10.09 8.30
CA VAL A 120 -5.37 9.44 6.99
C VAL A 120 -5.06 7.97 7.18
N MET A 121 -5.86 7.11 6.58
CA MET A 121 -5.63 5.67 6.59
C MET A 121 -4.56 5.31 5.55
N LEU A 122 -3.43 4.76 5.99
CA LEU A 122 -2.36 4.30 5.10
C LEU A 122 -2.50 2.81 4.78
N ARG A 123 -2.96 2.02 5.75
CA ARG A 123 -3.29 0.60 5.58
C ARG A 123 -4.57 0.29 6.34
N ARG A 124 -5.58 -0.19 5.61
CA ARG A 124 -6.88 -0.57 6.18
C ARG A 124 -6.89 -2.08 6.42
N ALA A 125 -6.93 -2.47 7.68
CA ALA A 125 -6.87 -3.87 8.09
C ALA A 125 -7.62 -4.09 9.41
N ARG A 126 -7.04 -4.73 10.40
CA ARG A 126 -7.67 -5.07 11.68
C ARG A 126 -8.40 -3.87 12.32
N GLY A 127 -9.66 -4.10 12.68
CA GLY A 127 -10.53 -3.13 13.34
C GLY A 127 -11.28 -2.18 12.40
N PHE A 128 -10.90 -2.13 11.12
CA PHE A 128 -11.57 -1.36 10.08
C PHE A 128 -12.15 -2.24 8.97
N VAL A 129 -11.63 -3.43 8.79
CA VAL A 129 -12.23 -4.43 7.93
C VAL A 129 -12.96 -5.47 8.80
N PRO A 130 -14.06 -6.02 8.36
CA PRO A 130 -14.76 -5.82 7.10
C PRO A 130 -15.90 -4.77 7.16
N VAL A 131 -15.75 -3.71 7.96
CA VAL A 131 -16.75 -2.63 8.00
C VAL A 131 -16.84 -1.98 6.62
N PRO A 132 -18.04 -1.92 5.99
CA PRO A 132 -18.16 -1.41 4.63
C PRO A 132 -17.90 0.09 4.55
N LEU A 133 -17.30 0.51 3.44
CA LEU A 133 -17.35 1.90 2.99
C LEU A 133 -18.68 2.14 2.29
N GLN A 134 -19.28 3.29 2.55
CA GLN A 134 -20.50 3.71 1.87
C GLN A 134 -20.13 4.33 0.52
N LEU A 135 -20.69 3.80 -0.55
CA LEU A 135 -20.52 4.38 -1.88
C LEU A 135 -21.58 5.47 -2.09
N PRO A 136 -21.21 6.60 -2.71
CA PRO A 136 -22.19 7.65 -3.02
C PRO A 136 -23.30 7.17 -3.97
N HIS A 137 -22.96 6.25 -4.88
CA HIS A 137 -23.90 5.67 -5.83
C HIS A 137 -24.04 4.17 -5.62
N PRO A 138 -25.26 3.68 -5.26
CA PRO A 138 -25.49 2.25 -5.11
C PRO A 138 -25.36 1.49 -6.44
N SER A 139 -24.69 0.34 -6.40
CA SER A 139 -24.65 -0.57 -7.54
C SER A 139 -25.88 -1.45 -7.59
N ALA A 140 -26.49 -1.61 -8.76
CA ALA A 140 -27.54 -2.60 -8.99
C ALA A 140 -27.02 -4.04 -9.10
N GLN A 141 -25.70 -4.21 -9.22
CA GLN A 141 -25.06 -5.51 -9.39
C GLN A 141 -24.14 -5.79 -8.21
N GLU A 142 -23.96 -7.06 -7.89
CA GLU A 142 -22.89 -7.50 -7.02
C GLU A 142 -21.58 -7.58 -7.80
N ILE A 143 -20.52 -6.96 -7.27
CA ILE A 143 -19.26 -6.74 -7.97
C ILE A 143 -18.11 -7.30 -7.14
N LEU A 144 -17.14 -7.94 -7.80
CA LEU A 144 -15.80 -8.20 -7.29
C LEU A 144 -14.83 -7.23 -7.96
N CYS A 145 -14.11 -6.43 -7.17
CA CYS A 145 -13.03 -5.55 -7.63
C CYS A 145 -11.69 -6.12 -7.19
N CYS A 146 -10.84 -6.53 -8.11
CA CYS A 146 -9.61 -7.28 -7.80
C CYS A 146 -8.43 -6.43 -7.30
N GLY A 147 -8.45 -5.12 -7.54
CA GLY A 147 -7.31 -4.23 -7.21
C GLY A 147 -6.11 -4.42 -8.12
N GLY A 148 -5.01 -3.72 -7.82
CA GLY A 148 -3.69 -3.91 -8.44
C GLY A 148 -2.91 -5.02 -7.77
N ASP A 149 -1.67 -5.30 -8.21
CA ASP A 149 -0.85 -6.37 -7.64
C ASP A 149 -0.07 -5.92 -6.40
N LEU A 150 0.46 -4.71 -6.38
CA LEU A 150 1.24 -4.20 -5.25
C LEU A 150 0.33 -3.75 -4.11
N LYS A 151 0.63 -4.17 -2.88
CA LYS A 151 -0.14 -3.84 -1.67
C LYS A 151 -1.62 -4.12 -1.85
N ASN A 152 -1.93 -5.27 -2.45
CA ASN A 152 -3.26 -5.62 -2.90
C ASN A 152 -4.32 -5.53 -1.79
N VAL A 153 -5.47 -5.02 -2.20
CA VAL A 153 -6.75 -5.04 -1.50
C VAL A 153 -7.83 -5.27 -2.55
N PHE A 154 -8.66 -6.29 -2.38
CA PHE A 154 -9.85 -6.44 -3.20
C PHE A 154 -11.09 -5.90 -2.49
N ALA A 155 -12.18 -5.72 -3.22
CA ALA A 155 -13.45 -5.31 -2.65
C ALA A 155 -14.62 -6.12 -3.21
N LEU A 156 -15.60 -6.41 -2.35
CA LEU A 156 -16.92 -6.90 -2.75
C LEU A 156 -17.94 -5.78 -2.59
N VAL A 157 -18.76 -5.56 -3.61
CA VAL A 157 -19.77 -4.50 -3.61
C VAL A 157 -21.17 -5.09 -3.69
N ARG A 158 -22.05 -4.60 -2.82
CA ARG A 158 -23.50 -4.87 -2.88
C ARG A 158 -24.29 -3.63 -2.47
N GLY A 159 -25.11 -3.12 -3.40
CA GLY A 159 -25.81 -1.86 -3.19
C GLY A 159 -24.84 -0.71 -2.95
N ALA A 160 -25.02 0.03 -1.89
CA ALA A 160 -24.14 1.13 -1.49
C ALA A 160 -22.94 0.69 -0.64
N ASN A 161 -22.78 -0.61 -0.35
CA ASN A 161 -21.74 -1.09 0.54
C ASN A 161 -20.57 -1.69 -0.24
N ALA A 162 -19.35 -1.17 -0.03
CA ALA A 162 -18.10 -1.76 -0.49
C ALA A 162 -17.35 -2.39 0.69
N TYR A 163 -17.24 -3.70 0.71
CA TYR A 163 -16.54 -4.49 1.72
C TYR A 163 -15.11 -4.74 1.24
N LEU A 164 -14.15 -4.04 1.80
CA LEU A 164 -12.74 -4.21 1.46
C LEU A 164 -12.16 -5.42 2.20
N SER A 165 -11.24 -6.12 1.55
CA SER A 165 -10.37 -7.08 2.23
C SER A 165 -9.41 -6.36 3.18
N ALA A 166 -8.77 -7.12 4.07
CA ALA A 166 -7.52 -6.65 4.68
C ALA A 166 -6.44 -6.50 3.59
N HIS A 167 -5.36 -5.80 3.91
CA HIS A 167 -4.16 -5.76 3.09
C HIS A 167 -3.62 -7.19 2.89
N LEU A 168 -3.32 -7.57 1.66
CA LEU A 168 -2.89 -8.93 1.28
C LEU A 168 -1.41 -9.01 0.89
N GLY A 169 -0.77 -7.87 0.69
CA GLY A 169 0.62 -7.81 0.21
C GLY A 169 0.73 -7.81 -1.31
N ASP A 170 1.92 -8.13 -1.80
CA ASP A 170 2.23 -8.07 -3.23
C ASP A 170 1.96 -9.45 -3.86
N LEU A 171 1.09 -9.48 -4.86
CA LEU A 171 0.60 -10.73 -5.47
C LEU A 171 1.64 -11.44 -6.37
N GLU A 172 2.80 -10.84 -6.59
CA GLU A 172 3.96 -11.53 -7.18
C GLU A 172 4.44 -12.68 -6.28
N ASN A 173 4.21 -12.58 -4.97
CA ASN A 173 4.47 -13.67 -4.03
C ASN A 173 3.36 -14.72 -4.14
N ALA A 174 3.74 -15.99 -4.34
CA ALA A 174 2.79 -17.09 -4.52
C ALA A 174 1.86 -17.28 -3.31
N ALA A 175 2.39 -17.17 -2.09
CA ALA A 175 1.60 -17.30 -0.86
C ALA A 175 0.59 -16.14 -0.71
N ALA A 176 0.98 -14.91 -1.12
CA ALA A 176 0.08 -13.77 -1.15
C ALA A 176 -1.05 -13.96 -2.17
N PHE A 177 -0.74 -14.49 -3.35
CA PHE A 177 -1.73 -14.79 -4.38
C PHE A 177 -2.70 -15.91 -3.96
N GLU A 178 -2.21 -16.98 -3.34
CA GLU A 178 -3.08 -18.03 -2.78
C GLU A 178 -4.00 -17.48 -1.69
N ASN A 179 -3.45 -16.64 -0.80
CA ASN A 179 -4.24 -15.97 0.23
C ASN A 179 -5.30 -15.04 -0.39
N PHE A 180 -4.97 -14.30 -1.46
CA PHE A 180 -5.91 -13.46 -2.22
C PHE A 180 -7.10 -14.27 -2.74
N ALA A 181 -6.85 -15.38 -3.43
CA ALA A 181 -7.90 -16.23 -3.97
C ALA A 181 -8.79 -16.81 -2.85
N MET A 182 -8.17 -17.34 -1.79
CA MET A 182 -8.87 -17.90 -0.64
C MET A 182 -9.71 -16.85 0.09
N GLN A 183 -9.20 -15.63 0.27
CA GLN A 183 -9.92 -14.54 0.95
C GLN A 183 -11.13 -14.06 0.14
N ILE A 184 -11.04 -14.03 -1.19
CA ILE A 184 -12.19 -13.72 -2.05
C ILE A 184 -13.32 -14.74 -1.80
N GLU A 185 -13.04 -16.03 -1.84
CA GLU A 185 -14.03 -17.08 -1.60
C GLU A 185 -14.66 -16.95 -0.19
N ARG A 186 -13.81 -16.80 0.83
CA ARG A 186 -14.27 -16.66 2.23
C ARG A 186 -15.16 -15.44 2.43
N MET A 187 -14.81 -14.29 1.85
CA MET A 187 -15.61 -13.08 1.98
C MET A 187 -16.91 -13.17 1.18
N GLN A 188 -16.90 -13.80 0.00
CA GLN A 188 -18.14 -14.09 -0.75
C GLN A 188 -19.12 -14.95 0.07
N ASP A 189 -18.61 -15.99 0.71
CA ASP A 189 -19.41 -16.86 1.57
C ASP A 189 -19.92 -16.12 2.82
N MET A 190 -19.05 -15.40 3.49
CA MET A 190 -19.37 -14.64 4.72
C MET A 190 -20.49 -13.62 4.48
N PHE A 191 -20.37 -12.85 3.40
CA PHE A 191 -21.35 -11.81 3.05
C PHE A 191 -22.48 -12.31 2.15
N ARG A 192 -22.42 -13.58 1.70
CA ARG A 192 -23.36 -14.16 0.73
C ARG A 192 -23.48 -13.29 -0.52
N ILE A 193 -22.33 -12.80 -1.03
CA ILE A 193 -22.23 -12.00 -2.25
C ILE A 193 -21.83 -12.93 -3.39
N LYS A 194 -22.58 -12.88 -4.50
CA LYS A 194 -22.32 -13.64 -5.72
C LYS A 194 -22.08 -12.68 -6.88
N PRO A 195 -20.83 -12.25 -7.12
CA PRO A 195 -20.56 -11.24 -8.12
C PRO A 195 -21.02 -11.64 -9.53
N SER A 196 -21.73 -10.73 -10.19
CA SER A 196 -22.12 -10.84 -11.59
C SER A 196 -21.24 -10.02 -12.52
N LEU A 197 -20.39 -9.16 -11.95
CA LEU A 197 -19.38 -8.36 -12.61
C LEU A 197 -18.06 -8.48 -11.86
N ILE A 198 -16.96 -8.60 -12.58
CA ILE A 198 -15.61 -8.53 -12.04
C ILE A 198 -14.86 -7.35 -12.66
N VAL A 199 -14.25 -6.53 -11.80
CA VAL A 199 -13.48 -5.33 -12.18
C VAL A 199 -12.02 -5.58 -11.90
N HIS A 200 -11.14 -5.21 -12.83
CA HIS A 200 -9.71 -5.44 -12.75
C HIS A 200 -8.92 -4.28 -13.34
N ASP A 201 -7.63 -4.21 -13.05
CA ASP A 201 -6.70 -3.28 -13.66
C ASP A 201 -6.53 -3.57 -15.17
N LEU A 202 -6.14 -2.55 -15.94
CA LEU A 202 -5.81 -2.73 -17.36
C LEU A 202 -4.46 -3.43 -17.58
N HIS A 203 -3.59 -3.49 -16.56
CA HIS A 203 -2.27 -4.10 -16.71
C HIS A 203 -2.38 -5.60 -17.00
N PRO A 204 -1.97 -6.06 -18.21
CA PRO A 204 -2.25 -7.42 -18.66
C PRO A 204 -1.48 -8.50 -17.89
N ALA A 205 -0.33 -8.16 -17.30
CA ALA A 205 0.52 -9.09 -16.57
C ALA A 205 0.22 -9.17 -15.08
N TYR A 206 -0.65 -8.32 -14.53
CA TYR A 206 -1.00 -8.40 -13.12
C TYR A 206 -1.70 -9.72 -12.80
N HIS A 207 -1.31 -10.34 -11.68
CA HIS A 207 -1.92 -11.59 -11.19
C HIS A 207 -3.40 -11.40 -10.88
N SER A 208 -3.77 -10.26 -10.30
CA SER A 208 -5.16 -9.86 -10.05
C SER A 208 -5.97 -9.75 -11.34
N THR A 209 -5.39 -9.19 -12.41
CA THR A 209 -5.99 -9.12 -13.73
C THR A 209 -6.14 -10.51 -14.34
N GLN A 210 -5.10 -11.35 -14.27
CA GLN A 210 -5.15 -12.72 -14.78
C GLN A 210 -6.18 -13.57 -14.03
N TYR A 211 -6.31 -13.39 -12.73
CA TYR A 211 -7.37 -14.00 -11.93
C TYR A 211 -8.76 -13.61 -12.46
N ALA A 212 -9.00 -12.31 -12.65
CA ALA A 212 -10.25 -11.81 -13.18
C ALA A 212 -10.57 -12.36 -14.58
N LEU A 213 -9.56 -12.40 -15.47
CA LEU A 213 -9.74 -12.87 -16.84
C LEU A 213 -10.04 -14.39 -16.91
N ARG A 214 -9.50 -15.18 -15.97
CA ARG A 214 -9.77 -16.63 -15.86
C ARG A 214 -11.06 -16.95 -15.11
N SER A 215 -11.63 -15.99 -14.40
CA SER A 215 -12.89 -16.19 -13.66
C SER A 215 -14.04 -16.59 -14.56
N THR A 216 -14.96 -17.39 -14.03
CA THR A 216 -16.22 -17.81 -14.69
C THR A 216 -17.25 -16.68 -14.77
N ILE A 217 -17.04 -15.56 -14.08
CA ILE A 217 -17.90 -14.38 -14.18
C ILE A 217 -17.79 -13.82 -15.61
N GLN A 218 -18.94 -13.80 -16.31
CA GLN A 218 -18.97 -13.46 -17.74
C GLN A 218 -18.69 -11.97 -18.01
N ARG A 219 -19.19 -11.11 -17.12
CA ARG A 219 -19.00 -9.66 -17.29
C ARG A 219 -17.71 -9.21 -16.62
N LYS A 220 -16.80 -8.67 -17.42
CA LYS A 220 -15.48 -8.20 -16.98
C LYS A 220 -15.31 -6.75 -17.39
N LEU A 221 -14.75 -5.94 -16.51
CA LEU A 221 -14.50 -4.52 -16.76
C LEU A 221 -13.07 -4.18 -16.35
N GLY A 222 -12.26 -3.79 -17.32
CA GLY A 222 -10.93 -3.21 -17.07
C GLY A 222 -11.05 -1.72 -16.74
N VAL A 223 -10.35 -1.27 -15.71
CA VAL A 223 -10.30 0.14 -15.27
C VAL A 223 -8.86 0.62 -15.33
N GLN A 224 -8.65 1.83 -15.85
CA GLN A 224 -7.35 2.46 -15.91
C GLN A 224 -6.88 2.79 -14.48
N HIS A 225 -5.63 2.47 -14.18
CA HIS A 225 -5.01 2.51 -12.85
C HIS A 225 -5.19 3.86 -12.14
N HIS A 226 -4.79 4.96 -12.78
CA HIS A 226 -4.88 6.30 -12.18
C HIS A 226 -6.32 6.80 -12.07
N HIS A 227 -7.23 6.36 -12.97
CA HIS A 227 -8.65 6.63 -12.79
C HIS A 227 -9.21 5.89 -11.55
N ALA A 228 -8.73 4.68 -11.29
CA ALA A 228 -9.11 3.96 -10.06
C ALA A 228 -8.64 4.70 -8.80
N HIS A 229 -7.44 5.29 -8.79
CA HIS A 229 -6.98 6.15 -7.69
C HIS A 229 -7.86 7.38 -7.49
N LEU A 230 -8.22 8.09 -8.58
CA LEU A 230 -9.15 9.23 -8.52
C LEU A 230 -10.50 8.81 -7.94
N ALA A 231 -11.10 7.76 -8.50
CA ALA A 231 -12.42 7.27 -8.08
C ALA A 231 -12.42 6.80 -6.63
N ALA A 232 -11.37 6.12 -6.17
CA ALA A 232 -11.22 5.69 -4.78
C ALA A 232 -11.16 6.88 -3.82
N CYS A 233 -10.38 7.92 -4.15
CA CYS A 233 -10.28 9.13 -3.35
C CYS A 233 -11.62 9.88 -3.27
N LEU A 234 -12.34 10.01 -4.37
CA LEU A 234 -13.66 10.63 -4.41
C LEU A 234 -14.67 9.85 -3.56
N ALA A 235 -14.69 8.52 -3.70
CA ALA A 235 -15.61 7.66 -2.95
C ALA A 235 -15.33 7.67 -1.45
N GLU A 236 -14.06 7.59 -1.03
CA GLU A 236 -13.67 7.64 0.39
C GLU A 236 -14.07 8.96 1.05
N ASN A 237 -13.98 10.06 0.31
CA ASN A 237 -14.34 11.39 0.81
C ASN A 237 -15.81 11.78 0.53
N GLN A 238 -16.64 10.87 0.02
CA GLN A 238 -18.05 11.09 -0.31
C GLN A 238 -18.24 12.32 -1.22
N HIS A 239 -17.26 12.55 -2.12
CA HIS A 239 -17.31 13.66 -3.05
C HIS A 239 -18.08 13.28 -4.31
N GLU A 240 -19.09 14.07 -4.64
CA GLU A 240 -19.84 13.95 -5.88
C GLU A 240 -19.41 15.02 -6.88
N GLY A 241 -19.32 14.64 -8.15
CA GLY A 241 -18.97 15.55 -9.24
C GLY A 241 -17.52 15.44 -9.70
N ARG A 242 -17.14 16.35 -10.59
CA ARG A 242 -15.82 16.36 -11.22
C ARG A 242 -14.77 16.97 -10.30
N ALA A 243 -13.59 16.36 -10.30
CA ALA A 243 -12.42 16.84 -9.59
C ALA A 243 -11.16 16.73 -10.46
N LEU A 244 -10.17 17.56 -10.18
CA LEU A 244 -8.82 17.40 -10.71
C LEU A 244 -8.04 16.43 -9.82
N GLY A 245 -7.79 15.23 -10.31
CA GLY A 245 -6.90 14.26 -9.70
C GLY A 245 -5.44 14.59 -10.02
N ILE A 246 -4.62 14.80 -8.99
CA ILE A 246 -3.16 14.92 -9.08
C ILE A 246 -2.62 13.62 -8.55
N ILE A 247 -2.16 12.71 -9.43
CA ILE A 247 -1.87 11.33 -9.11
C ILE A 247 -0.40 11.07 -9.38
N PHE A 248 0.39 10.98 -8.31
CA PHE A 248 1.84 10.79 -8.34
C PHE A 248 2.23 9.32 -8.15
N ASP A 249 1.40 8.42 -8.63
CA ASP A 249 1.80 7.04 -8.79
C ASP A 249 2.84 6.93 -9.92
N GLY A 250 3.89 6.16 -9.69
CA GLY A 250 5.03 6.08 -10.61
C GLY A 250 4.78 5.19 -11.83
N THR A 251 3.87 4.23 -11.72
CA THR A 251 3.63 3.23 -12.77
C THR A 251 2.20 2.73 -12.80
N GLY A 252 1.46 3.10 -13.83
CA GLY A 252 0.15 2.54 -14.14
C GLY A 252 0.03 2.24 -15.64
N TYR A 253 -0.68 1.20 -16.02
CA TYR A 253 -0.88 0.85 -17.42
C TYR A 253 -1.84 1.83 -18.09
N GLY A 254 -1.34 2.58 -19.06
CA GLY A 254 -2.09 3.58 -19.81
C GLY A 254 -3.03 2.98 -20.85
N THR A 255 -4.10 3.70 -21.20
CA THR A 255 -5.01 3.32 -22.28
C THR A 255 -4.36 3.37 -23.66
N ASP A 256 -3.21 4.02 -23.78
CA ASP A 256 -2.37 4.13 -24.97
C ASP A 256 -1.28 3.04 -25.04
N GLY A 257 -1.28 2.09 -24.08
CA GLY A 257 -0.29 1.01 -23.99
C GLY A 257 1.06 1.45 -23.44
N THR A 258 1.19 2.68 -22.94
CA THR A 258 2.41 3.19 -22.30
C THR A 258 2.31 3.12 -20.78
N ILE A 259 3.44 3.25 -20.10
CA ILE A 259 3.47 3.42 -18.64
C ILE A 259 3.13 4.88 -18.34
N TRP A 260 2.07 5.09 -17.58
CA TRP A 260 1.69 6.39 -17.02
C TRP A 260 2.30 6.56 -15.63
N GLY A 261 2.67 7.80 -15.31
CA GLY A 261 3.18 8.16 -13.98
C GLY A 261 3.28 9.67 -13.81
N GLY A 262 2.72 10.19 -12.72
CA GLY A 262 2.64 11.62 -12.48
C GLY A 262 1.59 12.30 -13.36
N GLU A 263 0.33 11.94 -13.18
CA GLU A 263 -0.80 12.27 -14.05
C GLU A 263 -1.71 13.33 -13.44
N PHE A 264 -2.31 14.13 -14.33
CA PHE A 264 -3.36 15.09 -14.00
C PHE A 264 -4.62 14.66 -14.75
N LEU A 265 -5.61 14.15 -14.00
CA LEU A 265 -6.87 13.65 -14.54
C LEU A 265 -8.03 14.53 -14.10
N LEU A 266 -8.80 15.04 -15.04
CA LEU A 266 -10.03 15.79 -14.75
C LEU A 266 -11.24 14.90 -14.99
N GLY A 267 -11.97 14.55 -13.93
CA GLY A 267 -13.10 13.62 -14.07
C GLY A 267 -13.83 13.35 -12.78
N ASP A 268 -14.62 12.28 -12.80
CA ASP A 268 -15.43 11.78 -11.70
C ASP A 268 -15.24 10.25 -11.56
N VAL A 269 -16.09 9.59 -10.77
CA VAL A 269 -16.01 8.15 -10.55
C VAL A 269 -16.29 7.30 -11.80
N ALA A 270 -16.99 7.87 -12.81
CA ALA A 270 -17.40 7.15 -14.01
C ALA A 270 -16.45 7.38 -15.19
N GLN A 271 -15.89 8.56 -15.31
CA GLN A 271 -15.05 8.94 -16.46
C GLN A 271 -14.02 10.01 -16.10
N CYS A 272 -12.88 9.96 -16.77
CA CYS A 272 -11.87 11.00 -16.65
C CYS A 272 -11.18 11.29 -17.98
N GLU A 273 -10.62 12.49 -18.07
CA GLU A 273 -9.79 12.97 -19.15
C GLU A 273 -8.39 13.26 -18.64
N ARG A 274 -7.36 12.84 -19.36
CA ARG A 274 -5.97 13.18 -19.08
C ARG A 274 -5.68 14.59 -19.53
N VAL A 275 -5.67 15.56 -18.62
CA VAL A 275 -5.45 16.97 -18.91
C VAL A 275 -3.99 17.41 -18.81
N GLY A 276 -3.14 16.60 -18.20
CA GLY A 276 -1.72 16.86 -18.09
C GLY A 276 -0.93 15.65 -17.58
N ARG A 277 0.39 15.71 -17.74
CA ARG A 277 1.33 14.70 -17.22
C ARG A 277 2.70 15.32 -17.02
N PHE A 278 3.55 14.67 -16.23
CA PHE A 278 4.98 14.95 -16.27
C PHE A 278 5.60 14.44 -17.59
N ALA A 279 6.70 15.04 -17.98
CA ALA A 279 7.47 14.53 -19.12
C ALA A 279 7.87 13.08 -18.86
N PRO A 280 7.73 12.18 -19.85
CA PRO A 280 8.16 10.80 -19.69
C PRO A 280 9.67 10.73 -19.40
N LEU A 281 10.04 9.88 -18.47
CA LEU A 281 11.44 9.63 -18.14
C LEU A 281 11.86 8.25 -18.66
N THR A 282 13.10 8.17 -19.13
CA THR A 282 13.69 6.87 -19.44
C THR A 282 13.90 6.08 -18.15
N MET A 283 13.53 4.80 -18.17
CA MET A 283 13.73 3.86 -17.06
C MET A 283 14.97 2.99 -17.32
N PRO A 284 16.16 3.38 -16.89
CA PRO A 284 17.40 2.64 -17.15
C PRO A 284 17.39 1.28 -16.43
N GLY A 285 17.34 0.18 -17.20
CA GLY A 285 17.20 -1.16 -16.64
C GLY A 285 15.75 -1.62 -16.42
N GLY A 286 14.77 -0.90 -17.01
CA GLY A 286 13.35 -1.28 -16.96
C GLY A 286 12.78 -1.28 -15.54
N GLU A 287 12.02 -2.30 -15.17
CA GLU A 287 11.36 -2.43 -13.86
C GLU A 287 12.31 -2.34 -12.65
N GLN A 288 13.59 -2.70 -12.82
CA GLN A 288 14.58 -2.52 -11.75
C GLN A 288 14.77 -1.06 -11.34
N SER A 289 14.42 -0.09 -12.20
CA SER A 289 14.47 1.33 -11.84
C SER A 289 13.48 1.70 -10.74
N ILE A 290 12.41 0.93 -10.57
CA ILE A 290 11.43 1.13 -9.49
C ILE A 290 12.05 0.77 -8.12
N ARG A 291 12.87 -0.29 -8.10
CA ARG A 291 13.57 -0.76 -6.88
C ARG A 291 14.84 0.02 -6.58
N ASP A 292 15.44 0.62 -7.62
CA ASP A 292 16.70 1.35 -7.56
C ASP A 292 16.50 2.84 -7.95
N PRO A 293 16.04 3.72 -7.03
CA PRO A 293 15.70 5.12 -7.34
C PRO A 293 16.81 5.93 -8.01
N TRP A 294 18.09 5.55 -7.80
CA TRP A 294 19.22 6.19 -8.45
C TRP A 294 19.21 6.02 -9.98
N LYS A 295 18.63 4.92 -10.49
CA LYS A 295 18.45 4.70 -11.93
C LYS A 295 17.44 5.69 -12.51
N MET A 296 16.32 5.94 -11.79
CA MET A 296 15.37 6.97 -12.20
C MET A 296 15.99 8.37 -12.19
N ALA A 297 16.79 8.67 -11.15
CA ALA A 297 17.54 9.94 -11.10
C ALA A 297 18.49 10.08 -12.32
N LEU A 298 19.18 9.01 -12.70
CA LEU A 298 20.01 8.99 -13.88
C LEU A 298 19.19 9.23 -15.16
N GLY A 299 18.06 8.54 -15.32
CA GLY A 299 17.15 8.73 -16.46
C GLY A 299 16.62 10.16 -16.60
N ALA A 300 16.39 10.84 -15.48
CA ALA A 300 15.95 12.22 -15.45
C ALA A 300 17.09 13.22 -15.77
N LEU A 301 18.31 12.94 -15.32
CA LEU A 301 19.45 13.85 -15.46
C LEU A 301 20.13 13.75 -16.82
N LEU A 302 20.15 12.58 -17.44
CA LEU A 302 20.83 12.36 -18.73
C LEU A 302 20.40 13.32 -19.84
N PRO A 303 19.10 13.57 -20.08
CA PRO A 303 18.65 14.52 -21.10
C PRO A 303 19.03 15.97 -20.80
N ILE A 304 19.22 16.33 -19.53
CA ILE A 304 19.44 17.71 -19.08
C ILE A 304 20.94 18.05 -19.00
N LEU A 305 21.73 17.14 -18.41
CA LEU A 305 23.14 17.38 -18.08
C LEU A 305 24.12 16.69 -19.04
N GLY A 306 23.64 15.78 -19.85
CA GLY A 306 24.50 14.88 -20.59
C GLY A 306 25.15 13.80 -19.72
N ARG A 307 25.89 12.88 -20.36
CA ARG A 307 26.34 11.63 -19.73
C ARG A 307 27.29 11.85 -18.56
N THR A 308 28.34 12.67 -18.77
CA THR A 308 29.40 12.86 -17.79
C THR A 308 28.88 13.51 -16.50
N GLU A 309 28.17 14.62 -16.63
CA GLU A 309 27.66 15.37 -15.48
C GLU A 309 26.55 14.61 -14.74
N ALA A 310 25.68 13.89 -15.45
CA ALA A 310 24.66 13.05 -14.83
C ALA A 310 25.27 11.94 -13.96
N VAL A 311 26.31 11.24 -14.48
CA VAL A 311 27.06 10.22 -13.71
C VAL A 311 27.71 10.83 -12.47
N GLU A 312 28.35 11.97 -12.60
CA GLU A 312 29.00 12.66 -11.46
C GLU A 312 27.98 13.11 -10.42
N CYS A 313 26.83 13.62 -10.85
CA CYS A 313 25.77 14.07 -9.97
C CYS A 313 25.20 12.91 -9.11
N VAL A 314 24.91 11.76 -9.72
CA VAL A 314 24.44 10.57 -9.00
C VAL A 314 25.54 9.98 -8.12
N ALA A 315 26.76 9.83 -8.64
CA ALA A 315 27.90 9.28 -7.90
C ALA A 315 28.34 10.16 -6.71
N LYS A 316 28.07 11.45 -6.73
CA LYS A 316 28.32 12.34 -5.58
C LYS A 316 27.39 12.05 -4.41
N ARG A 317 26.16 11.60 -4.68
CA ARG A 317 25.17 11.26 -3.65
C ARG A 317 25.20 9.81 -3.21
N ALA A 318 25.68 8.92 -4.07
CA ALA A 318 25.84 7.50 -3.82
C ALA A 318 27.20 7.03 -4.36
N PRO A 319 28.31 7.34 -3.64
CA PRO A 319 29.68 7.05 -4.11
C PRO A 319 29.94 5.57 -4.38
N GLU A 320 29.31 4.70 -3.61
CA GLU A 320 29.35 3.23 -3.73
C GLU A 320 28.80 2.72 -5.07
N LEU A 321 27.90 3.48 -5.69
CA LEU A 321 27.27 3.12 -6.97
C LEU A 321 28.03 3.63 -8.20
N ARG A 322 29.13 4.35 -8.03
CA ARG A 322 29.82 5.04 -9.12
C ARG A 322 30.14 4.16 -10.33
N GLN A 323 30.60 2.94 -10.09
CA GLN A 323 30.90 1.98 -11.18
C GLN A 323 29.63 1.49 -11.86
N SER A 324 28.59 1.17 -11.09
CA SER A 324 27.30 0.70 -11.60
C SER A 324 26.62 1.77 -12.45
N VAL A 325 26.65 3.03 -11.99
CA VAL A 325 26.11 4.19 -12.71
C VAL A 325 26.83 4.39 -14.05
N ALA A 326 28.16 4.33 -14.06
CA ALA A 326 28.95 4.48 -15.27
C ALA A 326 28.69 3.36 -16.29
N LEU A 327 28.66 2.11 -15.83
CA LEU A 327 28.38 0.95 -16.70
C LEU A 327 26.97 1.00 -17.28
N LEU A 328 25.97 1.30 -16.47
CA LEU A 328 24.60 1.42 -16.94
C LEU A 328 24.46 2.51 -17.99
N THR A 329 25.12 3.66 -17.78
CA THR A 329 25.08 4.80 -18.69
C THR A 329 25.73 4.46 -20.04
N LEU A 330 26.77 3.62 -20.05
CA LEU A 330 27.40 3.16 -21.30
C LEU A 330 26.48 2.22 -22.11
N ALA A 331 25.65 1.44 -21.42
CA ALA A 331 24.71 0.50 -22.05
C ALA A 331 23.46 1.20 -22.61
N MET A 332 23.18 2.45 -22.22
CA MET A 332 22.03 3.19 -22.72
C MET A 332 22.28 3.77 -24.12
N PRO A 333 21.34 3.63 -25.07
CA PRO A 333 21.43 4.29 -26.35
C PRO A 333 21.45 5.82 -26.15
N MET A 334 22.25 6.53 -26.93
CA MET A 334 22.15 7.97 -27.05
C MET A 334 20.86 8.27 -27.81
N VAL A 335 19.86 8.72 -27.09
CA VAL A 335 18.63 9.26 -27.71
C VAL A 335 18.86 10.75 -27.86
N ASP A 336 19.01 11.23 -29.07
CA ASP A 336 18.92 12.64 -29.39
C ASP A 336 17.44 13.05 -29.17
N PHE A 337 17.20 13.94 -28.21
CA PHE A 337 15.87 14.49 -27.90
C PHE A 337 15.64 15.77 -28.68
#